data_ee6d6caa3f552ee30e8c9a7d18ad9227
#
_entry.id   ee6d6caa3f552ee30e8c9a7d18ad9227
#
_cell.length_a   1.000
_cell.length_b   1.000
_cell.length_c   1.000
_cell.angle_alpha   90.00
_cell.angle_beta   90.00
_cell.angle_gamma   90.00
#
_symmetry.space_group_name_H-M   'P 1'
#
loop_
_entity.id
_entity.type
_entity.pdbx_description
1 polymer ?
#
loop_
_entity_poly.entity_id
_entity_poly.type
_entity_poly.pdbx_seq_one_letter_code
_entity_poly.pdbx_strand_id
1 'polypeptide(L)'
;DYSSMVNFARCKCLGANVLRGPDQLPWDGKLEYDWQLWIDSDIVFDTNKFYQLILNSVPAEAVTKQQVLEPMKNEKGEVIKNKDGSDATKLAGYNIVVDPEKERPIVSGWYCTEDGRTTSVAHWLDEEDFAANGGVMNHETLDTIQKRKKPFTVDYAGFGWLLIKKGVFEDFDENGKKKMPYPWFAPKMQVFESGTVQDMCGEDVSFCLDAKEAGYEIWCDPRIRVGHEKTRII
;
A
#
# COMPACT_ATOMS: atom_id res chain seq x y z
N ASP A 1 -3.15 7.78 -20.66
CA ASP A 1 -4.28 7.20 -21.38
C ASP A 1 -5.61 7.73 -20.84
N TYR A 2 -6.43 8.28 -21.72
CA TYR A 2 -7.78 8.70 -21.37
C TYR A 2 -8.73 7.52 -21.57
N SER A 3 -9.39 7.08 -20.51
CA SER A 3 -10.43 6.06 -20.57
C SER A 3 -11.59 6.49 -19.69
N SER A 4 -12.81 6.37 -20.20
CA SER A 4 -14.03 6.58 -19.41
C SER A 4 -14.27 5.48 -18.35
N MET A 5 -13.51 4.40 -18.40
CA MET A 5 -13.57 3.30 -17.44
C MET A 5 -12.27 3.28 -16.62
N VAL A 6 -12.35 3.68 -15.37
CA VAL A 6 -11.19 3.86 -14.47
C VAL A 6 -10.40 2.56 -14.27
N ASN A 7 -11.07 1.43 -14.14
CA ASN A 7 -10.43 0.12 -14.02
C ASN A 7 -9.53 -0.22 -15.21
N PHE A 8 -9.94 0.10 -16.44
CA PHE A 8 -9.08 -0.05 -17.63
C PHE A 8 -7.91 0.94 -17.61
N ALA A 9 -8.17 2.18 -17.23
CA ALA A 9 -7.11 3.19 -17.14
C ALA A 9 -6.03 2.75 -16.14
N ARG A 10 -6.41 2.28 -14.94
CA ARG A 10 -5.48 1.80 -13.92
C ARG A 10 -4.67 0.59 -14.42
N CYS A 11 -5.31 -0.42 -15.02
CA CYS A 11 -4.59 -1.55 -15.62
C CYS A 11 -3.58 -1.10 -16.69
N LYS A 12 -3.97 -0.17 -17.57
CA LYS A 12 -3.07 0.36 -18.60
C LYS A 12 -1.91 1.16 -18.04
N CYS A 13 -2.10 1.90 -16.94
CA CYS A 13 -1.00 2.59 -16.25
C CYS A 13 0.08 1.60 -15.79
N LEU A 14 -0.30 0.38 -15.45
CA LEU A 14 0.63 -0.72 -15.14
C LEU A 14 1.12 -1.49 -16.38
N GLY A 15 0.83 -1.00 -17.57
CA GLY A 15 1.26 -1.63 -18.83
C GLY A 15 0.55 -2.95 -19.13
N ALA A 16 -0.67 -3.17 -18.61
CA ALA A 16 -1.44 -4.38 -18.85
C ALA A 16 -1.72 -4.63 -20.33
N ASN A 17 -1.65 -5.89 -20.73
CA ASN A 17 -1.96 -6.35 -22.06
C ASN A 17 -2.84 -7.59 -21.98
N VAL A 18 -4.03 -7.54 -22.56
CA VAL A 18 -5.02 -8.63 -22.55
C VAL A 18 -4.51 -9.94 -23.17
N LEU A 19 -3.44 -9.87 -23.96
CA LEU A 19 -2.85 -11.06 -24.61
C LEU A 19 -1.85 -11.80 -23.73
N ARG A 20 -1.48 -11.27 -22.53
CA ARG A 20 -0.48 -11.87 -21.64
C ARG A 20 -1.06 -12.79 -20.58
N GLY A 21 -2.37 -12.82 -20.42
CA GLY A 21 -3.04 -13.65 -19.42
C GLY A 21 -2.96 -13.10 -17.98
N PRO A 22 -3.43 -13.90 -17.00
CA PRO A 22 -3.59 -13.44 -15.61
C PRO A 22 -2.26 -13.30 -14.83
N ASP A 23 -1.22 -14.00 -15.24
CA ASP A 23 0.07 -14.03 -14.51
C ASP A 23 1.03 -12.92 -14.95
N GLN A 24 0.56 -11.96 -15.74
CA GLN A 24 1.37 -10.86 -16.20
C GLN A 24 1.86 -9.97 -15.04
N LEU A 25 3.03 -9.36 -15.25
CA LEU A 25 3.63 -8.41 -14.32
C LEU A 25 3.34 -6.97 -14.76
N PRO A 26 3.28 -6.01 -13.82
CA PRO A 26 3.32 -4.60 -14.16
C PRO A 26 4.48 -4.29 -15.11
N TRP A 27 4.20 -3.52 -16.16
CA TRP A 27 5.17 -3.14 -17.22
C TRP A 27 5.98 -4.33 -17.78
N ASP A 28 5.42 -5.54 -17.76
CA ASP A 28 6.08 -6.76 -18.22
C ASP A 28 7.37 -7.10 -17.43
N GLY A 29 7.46 -6.65 -16.18
CA GLY A 29 8.64 -6.78 -15.35
C GLY A 29 9.86 -5.97 -15.81
N LYS A 30 9.69 -5.06 -16.78
CA LYS A 30 10.80 -4.29 -17.38
C LYS A 30 11.12 -2.99 -16.65
N LEU A 31 10.20 -2.49 -15.84
CA LEU A 31 10.40 -1.28 -15.06
C LEU A 31 10.79 -1.63 -13.62
N GLU A 32 11.97 -1.16 -13.21
CA GLU A 32 12.38 -1.24 -11.81
C GLU A 32 11.77 -0.08 -11.02
N TYR A 33 11.15 -0.38 -9.90
CA TYR A 33 10.55 0.58 -8.98
C TYR A 33 10.48 -0.02 -7.57
N ASP A 34 10.36 0.83 -6.56
CA ASP A 34 10.16 0.41 -5.17
C ASP A 34 8.70 0.58 -4.74
N TRP A 35 8.08 1.67 -5.18
CA TRP A 35 6.68 2.00 -4.87
C TRP A 35 5.96 2.56 -6.09
N GLN A 36 4.65 2.37 -6.09
CA GLN A 36 3.69 3.01 -6.99
C GLN A 36 2.83 3.96 -6.16
N LEU A 37 2.81 5.24 -6.51
CA LEU A 37 1.90 6.21 -5.94
C LEU A 37 0.72 6.43 -6.89
N TRP A 38 -0.47 6.15 -6.40
CA TRP A 38 -1.72 6.42 -7.09
C TRP A 38 -2.28 7.76 -6.63
N ILE A 39 -2.59 8.62 -7.59
CA ILE A 39 -3.15 9.95 -7.36
C ILE A 39 -4.26 10.17 -8.37
N ASP A 40 -5.47 10.44 -7.90
CA ASP A 40 -6.55 10.86 -8.78
C ASP A 40 -6.39 12.35 -9.14
N SER A 41 -6.88 12.73 -10.32
CA SER A 41 -6.63 14.06 -10.90
C SER A 41 -7.24 15.24 -10.12
N ASP A 42 -8.15 14.95 -9.19
CA ASP A 42 -8.83 15.92 -8.33
C ASP A 42 -8.29 15.95 -6.89
N ILE A 43 -7.12 15.37 -6.67
CA ILE A 43 -6.44 15.39 -5.37
C ILE A 43 -5.49 16.58 -5.28
N VAL A 44 -5.60 17.32 -4.18
CA VAL A 44 -4.72 18.47 -3.85
C VAL A 44 -3.82 18.10 -2.68
N PHE A 45 -2.53 18.14 -2.87
CA PHE A 45 -1.54 17.72 -1.88
C PHE A 45 -0.29 18.58 -1.89
N ASP A 46 0.51 18.49 -0.85
CA ASP A 46 1.89 18.97 -0.81
C ASP A 46 2.89 17.79 -0.83
N THR A 47 4.12 18.06 -1.25
CA THR A 47 5.17 17.03 -1.39
C THR A 47 5.48 16.31 -0.07
N ASN A 48 5.28 16.96 1.09
CA ASN A 48 5.54 16.33 2.38
C ASN A 48 4.60 15.15 2.62
N LYS A 49 3.37 15.19 2.06
CA LYS A 49 2.41 14.08 2.17
C LYS A 49 2.91 12.82 1.48
N PHE A 50 3.61 12.96 0.36
CA PHE A 50 4.26 11.84 -0.30
C PHE A 50 5.37 11.22 0.56
N TYR A 51 6.28 12.04 1.08
CA TYR A 51 7.35 11.54 1.96
C TYR A 51 6.79 10.85 3.21
N GLN A 52 5.69 11.34 3.76
CA GLN A 52 5.02 10.71 4.89
C GLN A 52 4.48 9.31 4.54
N LEU A 53 3.94 9.08 3.33
CA LEU A 53 3.54 7.74 2.89
C LEU A 53 4.73 6.79 2.85
N ILE A 54 5.85 7.18 2.24
CA ILE A 54 7.07 6.36 2.19
C ILE A 54 7.56 6.00 3.60
N LEU A 55 7.63 6.98 4.50
CA LEU A 55 8.02 6.75 5.90
C LEU A 55 7.07 5.81 6.65
N ASN A 56 5.80 5.77 6.27
CA ASN A 56 4.84 4.83 6.84
C ASN A 56 4.92 3.44 6.21
N SER A 57 5.32 3.34 4.96
CA SER A 57 5.55 2.05 4.29
C SER A 57 6.72 1.28 4.93
N VAL A 58 7.75 2.02 5.41
CA VAL A 58 8.89 1.45 6.14
C VAL A 58 8.95 2.08 7.54
N PRO A 59 8.14 1.60 8.48
CA PRO A 59 8.08 2.19 9.82
C PRO A 59 9.39 1.98 10.59
N ALA A 60 9.64 2.84 11.58
CA ALA A 60 10.90 2.84 12.32
C ALA A 60 11.20 1.48 12.99
N GLU A 61 10.19 0.75 13.40
CA GLU A 61 10.28 -0.60 13.96
C GLU A 61 10.74 -1.67 12.95
N ALA A 62 10.63 -1.39 11.66
CA ALA A 62 11.15 -2.25 10.60
C ALA A 62 12.64 -2.00 10.32
N VAL A 63 13.22 -0.91 10.83
CA VAL A 63 14.57 -0.47 10.48
C VAL A 63 15.56 -0.83 11.58
N THR A 64 16.60 -1.56 11.21
CA THR A 64 17.72 -1.90 12.10
C THR A 64 19.03 -1.38 11.53
N LYS A 65 19.85 -0.76 12.40
CA LYS A 65 21.23 -0.34 12.07
C LYS A 65 22.19 -1.45 12.46
N GLN A 66 22.84 -2.04 11.49
CA GLN A 66 23.93 -3.00 11.72
C GLN A 66 25.27 -2.30 11.58
N GLN A 67 26.13 -2.48 12.57
CA GLN A 67 27.51 -1.97 12.50
C GLN A 67 28.28 -2.75 11.45
N VAL A 68 28.95 -2.05 10.55
CA VAL A 68 29.93 -2.60 9.63
C VAL A 68 31.29 -2.42 10.25
N LEU A 69 31.91 -3.54 10.60
CA LEU A 69 33.27 -3.59 11.15
C LEU A 69 34.24 -3.99 10.04
N GLU A 70 35.34 -3.29 9.94
CA GLU A 70 36.45 -3.69 9.04
C GLU A 70 37.70 -4.03 9.84
N PRO A 71 38.53 -4.98 9.36
CA PRO A 71 39.80 -5.32 10.02
C PRO A 71 40.72 -4.10 10.08
N MET A 72 41.30 -3.86 11.24
CA MET A 72 42.38 -2.90 11.38
C MET A 72 43.66 -3.45 10.75
N LYS A 73 44.35 -2.61 9.99
CA LYS A 73 45.64 -2.97 9.34
C LYS A 73 46.76 -2.09 9.87
N ASN A 74 47.95 -2.68 9.99
CA ASN A 74 49.17 -1.94 10.31
C ASN A 74 49.71 -1.18 9.09
N GLU A 75 50.80 -0.46 9.23
CA GLU A 75 51.44 0.32 8.16
C GLU A 75 51.89 -0.55 6.95
N LYS A 76 52.05 -1.86 7.15
CA LYS A 76 52.40 -2.82 6.08
C LYS A 76 51.16 -3.45 5.42
N GLY A 77 49.96 -3.09 5.85
CA GLY A 77 48.70 -3.63 5.32
C GLY A 77 48.27 -4.97 5.93
N GLU A 78 48.97 -5.48 6.94
CA GLU A 78 48.64 -6.73 7.62
C GLU A 78 47.55 -6.49 8.68
N VAL A 79 46.64 -7.48 8.83
CA VAL A 79 45.57 -7.41 9.82
C VAL A 79 46.13 -7.50 11.23
N ILE A 80 45.79 -6.53 12.07
CA ILE A 80 46.17 -6.50 13.49
C ILE A 80 45.33 -7.54 14.22
N LYS A 81 46.00 -8.39 15.04
CA LYS A 81 45.32 -9.36 15.88
C LYS A 81 45.18 -8.88 17.32
N ASN A 82 44.07 -9.24 17.93
CA ASN A 82 43.84 -9.10 19.37
C ASN A 82 44.64 -10.14 20.17
N LYS A 83 44.71 -10.01 21.48
CA LYS A 83 45.42 -10.94 22.38
C LYS A 83 44.86 -12.36 22.34
N ASP A 84 43.60 -12.54 21.96
CA ASP A 84 42.88 -13.82 21.81
C ASP A 84 43.02 -14.43 20.42
N GLY A 85 43.78 -13.78 19.51
CA GLY A 85 43.99 -14.23 18.15
C GLY A 85 42.93 -13.79 17.13
N SER A 86 41.83 -13.18 17.57
CA SER A 86 40.80 -12.60 16.68
C SER A 86 41.32 -11.36 15.96
N ASP A 87 40.70 -10.98 14.86
CA ASP A 87 41.01 -9.75 14.14
C ASP A 87 40.58 -8.50 14.93
N ALA A 88 41.50 -7.56 15.12
CA ALA A 88 41.13 -6.25 15.61
C ALA A 88 40.32 -5.52 14.55
N THR A 89 39.15 -4.97 14.92
CA THR A 89 38.23 -4.30 14.00
C THR A 89 37.98 -2.87 14.42
N LYS A 90 37.67 -2.02 13.45
CA LYS A 90 37.17 -0.65 13.67
C LYS A 90 35.83 -0.48 12.99
N LEU A 91 35.02 0.44 13.49
CA LEU A 91 33.75 0.80 12.88
C LEU A 91 34.01 1.47 11.53
N ALA A 92 33.54 0.86 10.44
CA ALA A 92 33.59 1.41 9.09
C ALA A 92 32.34 2.20 8.73
N GLY A 93 31.19 1.86 9.34
CA GLY A 93 29.91 2.51 9.07
C GLY A 93 28.73 1.72 9.63
N TYR A 94 27.58 1.97 9.06
CA TYR A 94 26.33 1.26 9.38
C TYR A 94 25.64 0.85 8.10
N ASN A 95 25.15 -0.38 8.06
CA ASN A 95 24.16 -0.80 7.09
C ASN A 95 22.76 -0.57 7.68
N ILE A 96 21.86 -0.11 6.84
CA ILE A 96 20.42 -0.08 7.15
C ILE A 96 19.84 -1.38 6.64
N VAL A 97 19.26 -2.15 7.54
CA VAL A 97 18.55 -3.39 7.23
C VAL A 97 17.09 -3.18 7.54
N VAL A 98 16.24 -3.45 6.55
CA VAL A 98 14.79 -3.37 6.68
C VAL A 98 14.24 -4.79 6.85
N ASP A 99 13.43 -4.98 7.88
CA ASP A 99 12.70 -6.22 8.12
C ASP A 99 11.43 -6.23 7.25
N PRO A 100 11.36 -7.09 6.22
CA PRO A 100 10.26 -7.07 5.28
C PRO A 100 8.92 -7.47 5.91
N GLU A 101 8.93 -8.23 7.02
CA GLU A 101 7.71 -8.64 7.72
C GLU A 101 7.04 -7.49 8.47
N LYS A 102 7.78 -6.42 8.75
CA LYS A 102 7.27 -5.22 9.42
C LYS A 102 6.97 -4.07 8.47
N GLU A 103 7.26 -4.23 7.19
CA GLU A 103 6.88 -3.26 6.19
C GLU A 103 5.36 -3.25 5.98
N ARG A 104 4.86 -2.09 5.54
CA ARG A 104 3.45 -1.91 5.21
C ARG A 104 3.33 -1.75 3.70
N PRO A 105 2.97 -2.81 2.99
CA PRO A 105 3.01 -2.82 1.53
C PRO A 105 1.98 -1.90 0.87
N ILE A 106 0.88 -1.60 1.56
CA ILE A 106 -0.18 -0.71 1.06
C ILE A 106 -0.46 0.35 2.13
N VAL A 107 -0.18 1.61 1.81
CA VAL A 107 -0.35 2.74 2.74
C VAL A 107 -1.15 3.86 2.09
N SER A 108 -2.18 4.32 2.76
CA SER A 108 -3.05 5.41 2.32
C SER A 108 -2.91 6.64 3.22
N GLY A 109 -3.05 7.80 2.63
CA GLY A 109 -3.61 8.96 3.30
C GLY A 109 -5.14 8.94 3.20
N TRP A 110 -5.77 10.07 3.49
CA TRP A 110 -7.22 10.19 3.42
C TRP A 110 -7.67 11.57 2.95
N TYR A 111 -8.87 11.60 2.43
CA TYR A 111 -9.57 12.82 2.01
C TYR A 111 -11.06 12.67 2.32
N CYS A 112 -11.79 13.77 2.36
CA CYS A 112 -13.24 13.72 2.51
C CYS A 112 -13.91 13.52 1.15
N THR A 113 -15.02 12.80 1.16
CA THR A 113 -15.97 12.70 0.02
C THR A 113 -16.75 14.00 -0.14
N GLU A 114 -17.74 14.02 -1.04
CA GLU A 114 -18.51 15.23 -1.38
C GLU A 114 -19.27 15.85 -0.21
N ASP A 115 -19.63 15.06 0.80
CA ASP A 115 -20.34 15.52 1.99
C ASP A 115 -19.44 16.30 2.98
N GLY A 116 -18.11 16.24 2.77
CA GLY A 116 -17.10 16.85 3.63
C GLY A 116 -16.97 16.22 5.02
N ARG A 117 -17.62 15.10 5.27
CA ARG A 117 -17.65 14.39 6.57
C ARG A 117 -17.17 12.96 6.47
N THR A 118 -17.64 12.23 5.47
CA THR A 118 -17.22 10.86 5.17
C THR A 118 -15.83 10.87 4.57
N THR A 119 -14.98 9.94 4.96
CA THR A 119 -13.62 9.85 4.42
C THR A 119 -13.49 8.73 3.39
N SER A 120 -12.38 8.76 2.66
CA SER A 120 -12.00 7.77 1.65
C SER A 120 -11.50 6.45 2.23
N VAL A 121 -11.67 6.20 3.52
CA VAL A 121 -11.27 4.94 4.18
C VAL A 121 -12.41 4.36 4.99
N ALA A 122 -12.52 3.02 4.98
CA ALA A 122 -13.63 2.34 5.61
C ALA A 122 -13.22 0.97 6.18
N HIS A 123 -14.11 0.43 7.00
CA HIS A 123 -14.07 -0.93 7.50
C HIS A 123 -15.22 -1.75 6.91
N TRP A 124 -14.93 -3.02 6.61
CA TRP A 124 -15.94 -3.96 6.16
C TRP A 124 -16.87 -4.30 7.33
N LEU A 125 -18.10 -4.57 7.04
CA LEU A 125 -19.10 -4.99 8.00
C LEU A 125 -19.47 -6.45 7.73
N ASP A 126 -19.93 -7.17 8.73
CA ASP A 126 -20.61 -8.43 8.50
C ASP A 126 -21.95 -8.20 7.76
N GLU A 127 -22.59 -9.28 7.33
CA GLU A 127 -23.80 -9.18 6.50
C GLU A 127 -24.96 -8.44 7.19
N GLU A 128 -25.17 -8.70 8.48
CA GLU A 128 -26.25 -8.10 9.27
C GLU A 128 -26.03 -6.60 9.43
N ASP A 129 -24.81 -6.21 9.85
CA ASP A 129 -24.45 -4.81 10.02
C ASP A 129 -24.38 -4.06 8.69
N PHE A 130 -23.92 -4.70 7.61
CA PHE A 130 -23.90 -4.12 6.27
C PHE A 130 -25.34 -3.80 5.78
N ALA A 131 -26.26 -4.76 5.94
CA ALA A 131 -27.65 -4.57 5.59
C ALA A 131 -28.31 -3.48 6.46
N ALA A 132 -28.04 -3.48 7.77
CA ALA A 132 -28.55 -2.47 8.70
C ALA A 132 -27.99 -1.06 8.40
N ASN A 133 -26.76 -0.97 7.88
CA ASN A 133 -26.13 0.28 7.44
C ASN A 133 -26.55 0.72 6.02
N GLY A 134 -27.60 0.13 5.47
CA GLY A 134 -28.12 0.49 4.15
C GLY A 134 -27.29 0.03 2.97
N GLY A 135 -26.47 -1.03 3.13
CA GLY A 135 -25.62 -1.57 2.10
C GLY A 135 -24.34 -0.74 1.86
N VAL A 136 -23.85 -0.07 2.90
CA VAL A 136 -22.66 0.78 2.83
C VAL A 136 -21.65 0.34 3.88
N MET A 137 -20.36 0.32 3.51
CA MET A 137 -19.27 0.07 4.45
C MET A 137 -19.25 1.10 5.59
N ASN A 138 -18.62 0.74 6.71
CA ASN A 138 -18.44 1.64 7.83
C ASN A 138 -17.25 2.59 7.57
N HIS A 139 -17.56 3.73 6.97
CA HIS A 139 -16.55 4.76 6.69
C HIS A 139 -16.07 5.45 7.96
N GLU A 140 -14.76 5.68 8.05
CA GLU A 140 -14.23 6.66 8.98
C GLU A 140 -14.83 8.03 8.65
N THR A 141 -15.23 8.76 9.68
CA THR A 141 -15.69 10.15 9.54
C THR A 141 -14.56 11.12 9.85
N LEU A 142 -14.73 12.38 9.49
CA LEU A 142 -13.80 13.44 9.87
C LEU A 142 -13.56 13.45 11.40
N ASP A 143 -14.62 13.26 12.18
CA ASP A 143 -14.56 13.28 13.64
C ASP A 143 -13.84 12.05 14.23
N THR A 144 -13.97 10.90 13.60
CA THR A 144 -13.33 9.67 14.09
C THR A 144 -11.86 9.63 13.70
N ILE A 145 -11.52 9.95 12.44
CA ILE A 145 -10.14 9.87 11.95
C ILE A 145 -9.22 10.89 12.61
N GLN A 146 -9.73 12.10 12.92
CA GLN A 146 -8.94 13.13 13.60
C GLN A 146 -8.56 12.78 15.05
N LYS A 147 -9.29 11.88 15.69
CA LYS A 147 -8.97 11.39 17.05
C LYS A 147 -7.84 10.37 17.03
N ARG A 148 -7.58 9.73 15.90
CA ARG A 148 -6.49 8.76 15.75
C ARG A 148 -5.14 9.48 15.70
N LYS A 149 -4.12 8.89 16.32
CA LYS A 149 -2.77 9.48 16.43
C LYS A 149 -1.70 8.65 15.73
N LYS A 150 -2.01 7.41 15.40
CA LYS A 150 -1.07 6.44 14.80
C LYS A 150 -1.70 5.82 13.57
N PRO A 151 -0.88 5.35 12.61
CA PRO A 151 -1.37 4.52 11.51
C PRO A 151 -2.17 3.33 12.03
N PHE A 152 -3.19 2.96 11.30
CA PHE A 152 -4.11 1.87 11.63
C PHE A 152 -4.54 1.14 10.36
N THR A 153 -4.97 -0.10 10.49
CA THR A 153 -5.45 -0.90 9.37
C THR A 153 -6.89 -0.54 9.02
N VAL A 154 -7.18 -0.61 7.74
CA VAL A 154 -8.52 -0.41 7.16
C VAL A 154 -8.81 -1.54 6.18
N ASP A 155 -10.07 -1.70 5.82
CA ASP A 155 -10.47 -2.70 4.83
C ASP A 155 -10.61 -2.11 3.43
N TYR A 156 -10.78 -0.81 3.34
CA TYR A 156 -10.90 -0.05 2.13
C TYR A 156 -10.16 1.29 2.23
N ALA A 157 -9.47 1.64 1.17
CA ALA A 157 -8.89 2.96 0.95
C ALA A 157 -9.05 3.36 -0.51
N GLY A 158 -9.59 4.56 -0.74
CA GLY A 158 -9.73 5.12 -2.08
C GLY A 158 -8.36 5.39 -2.74
N PHE A 159 -8.29 5.25 -4.04
CA PHE A 159 -7.05 5.38 -4.83
C PHE A 159 -6.59 6.81 -5.06
N GLY A 160 -7.30 7.80 -4.53
CA GLY A 160 -6.91 9.20 -4.66
C GLY A 160 -5.55 9.52 -4.06
N TRP A 161 -5.12 8.80 -3.01
CA TRP A 161 -3.81 8.97 -2.38
C TRP A 161 -3.34 7.67 -1.74
N LEU A 162 -2.85 6.73 -2.56
CA LEU A 162 -2.49 5.38 -2.16
C LEU A 162 -1.09 5.01 -2.65
N LEU A 163 -0.23 4.55 -1.74
CA LEU A 163 1.10 4.03 -2.02
C LEU A 163 1.06 2.50 -1.97
N ILE A 164 1.54 1.86 -3.03
CA ILE A 164 1.64 0.40 -3.12
C ILE A 164 3.09 0.03 -3.35
N LYS A 165 3.64 -0.85 -2.52
CA LYS A 165 5.02 -1.35 -2.64
C LYS A 165 5.11 -2.37 -3.78
N LYS A 166 6.27 -2.42 -4.44
CA LYS A 166 6.65 -3.53 -5.32
C LYS A 166 6.51 -4.85 -4.56
N GLY A 167 6.03 -5.87 -5.23
CA GLY A 167 5.70 -7.17 -4.66
C GLY A 167 4.19 -7.41 -4.62
N VAL A 168 3.37 -6.41 -4.28
CA VAL A 168 1.91 -6.59 -4.18
C VAL A 168 1.32 -7.18 -5.48
N PHE A 169 1.76 -6.71 -6.63
CA PHE A 169 1.33 -7.24 -7.93
C PHE A 169 2.25 -8.34 -8.49
N GLU A 170 3.42 -8.54 -7.91
CA GLU A 170 4.43 -9.47 -8.41
C GLU A 170 4.48 -10.79 -7.66
N ASP A 171 4.04 -10.82 -6.40
CA ASP A 171 4.20 -11.97 -5.52
C ASP A 171 3.36 -13.19 -5.92
N PHE A 172 3.89 -14.34 -5.56
CA PHE A 172 3.23 -15.63 -5.69
C PHE A 172 2.96 -16.23 -4.30
N ASP A 173 1.93 -17.03 -4.20
CA ASP A 173 1.66 -17.82 -3.01
C ASP A 173 2.60 -19.05 -2.93
N GLU A 174 2.47 -19.83 -1.88
CA GLU A 174 3.25 -21.07 -1.65
C GLU A 174 3.05 -22.14 -2.74
N ASN A 175 1.96 -22.08 -3.50
CA ASN A 175 1.64 -22.99 -4.59
C ASN A 175 2.11 -22.47 -5.96
N GLY A 176 2.79 -21.32 -5.98
CA GLY A 176 3.26 -20.67 -7.20
C GLY A 176 2.17 -19.98 -8.02
N LYS A 177 1.01 -19.69 -7.41
CA LYS A 177 -0.07 -18.90 -8.02
C LYS A 177 0.11 -17.44 -7.66
N LYS A 178 -0.16 -16.55 -8.62
CA LYS A 178 -0.17 -15.09 -8.37
C LYS A 178 -1.13 -14.75 -7.23
N LYS A 179 -0.64 -14.00 -6.23
CA LYS A 179 -1.48 -13.48 -5.14
C LYS A 179 -2.48 -12.45 -5.65
N MET A 180 -2.02 -11.56 -6.54
CA MET A 180 -2.84 -10.54 -7.19
C MET A 180 -2.81 -10.75 -8.71
N PRO A 181 -3.68 -11.63 -9.28
CA PRO A 181 -3.69 -11.88 -10.73
C PRO A 181 -4.33 -10.71 -11.50
N TYR A 182 -3.90 -10.53 -12.76
CA TYR A 182 -4.62 -9.64 -13.68
C TYR A 182 -6.01 -10.24 -14.00
N PRO A 183 -7.06 -9.41 -14.11
CA PRO A 183 -7.09 -7.94 -14.08
C PRO A 183 -7.13 -7.35 -12.66
N TRP A 184 -6.10 -6.59 -12.29
CA TRP A 184 -5.84 -6.08 -10.93
C TRP A 184 -6.92 -5.13 -10.36
N PHE A 185 -7.75 -4.56 -11.22
CA PHE A 185 -8.76 -3.56 -10.86
C PHE A 185 -10.13 -3.90 -11.44
N ALA A 186 -10.42 -5.19 -11.63
CA ALA A 186 -11.72 -5.59 -12.16
C ALA A 186 -12.82 -5.37 -11.11
N PRO A 187 -13.88 -4.65 -11.43
CA PRO A 187 -15.07 -4.64 -10.59
C PRO A 187 -15.57 -6.06 -10.36
N LYS A 188 -15.97 -6.36 -9.14
CA LYS A 188 -16.49 -7.67 -8.79
C LYS A 188 -17.79 -7.59 -8.00
N MET A 189 -18.57 -8.66 -8.05
CA MET A 189 -19.73 -8.82 -7.20
C MET A 189 -19.28 -9.45 -5.88
N GLN A 190 -19.47 -8.74 -4.76
CA GLN A 190 -19.36 -9.30 -3.43
C GLN A 190 -20.69 -9.94 -3.06
N VAL A 191 -20.69 -11.22 -2.80
CA VAL A 191 -21.87 -11.97 -2.37
C VAL A 191 -21.65 -12.41 -0.93
N PHE A 192 -22.56 -12.05 -0.03
CA PHE A 192 -22.53 -12.45 1.35
C PHE A 192 -23.05 -13.88 1.54
N GLU A 193 -22.89 -14.45 2.73
CA GLU A 193 -23.19 -15.87 3.01
C GLU A 193 -24.63 -16.27 2.69
N SER A 194 -25.60 -15.39 2.92
CA SER A 194 -27.01 -15.68 2.59
C SER A 194 -27.27 -15.80 1.08
N GLY A 195 -26.39 -15.21 0.26
CA GLY A 195 -26.58 -15.05 -1.17
C GLY A 195 -27.65 -14.00 -1.56
N THR A 196 -28.35 -13.42 -0.58
CA THR A 196 -29.37 -12.39 -0.81
C THR A 196 -28.78 -11.00 -0.79
N VAL A 197 -27.84 -10.73 0.12
CA VAL A 197 -27.13 -9.47 0.21
C VAL A 197 -25.97 -9.51 -0.76
N GLN A 198 -25.93 -8.56 -1.68
CA GLN A 198 -24.90 -8.47 -2.71
C GLN A 198 -24.51 -7.01 -2.92
N ASP A 199 -23.21 -6.78 -3.17
CA ASP A 199 -22.70 -5.46 -3.51
C ASP A 199 -21.86 -5.52 -4.78
N MET A 200 -22.06 -4.57 -5.67
CA MET A 200 -21.24 -4.42 -6.86
C MET A 200 -20.07 -3.50 -6.54
N CYS A 201 -18.95 -4.10 -6.21
CA CYS A 201 -17.74 -3.37 -5.85
C CYS A 201 -17.08 -2.72 -7.08
N GLY A 202 -16.81 -1.41 -6.98
CA GLY A 202 -15.97 -0.69 -7.92
C GLY A 202 -14.53 -1.19 -7.91
N GLU A 203 -13.68 -0.62 -8.78
CA GLU A 203 -12.30 -1.09 -8.96
C GLU A 203 -11.41 -0.91 -7.73
N ASP A 204 -11.64 0.15 -6.96
CA ASP A 204 -10.88 0.44 -5.75
C ASP A 204 -11.27 -0.46 -4.58
N VAL A 205 -12.57 -0.72 -4.40
CA VAL A 205 -13.07 -1.68 -3.41
C VAL A 205 -12.63 -3.09 -3.77
N SER A 206 -12.76 -3.48 -5.04
CA SER A 206 -12.34 -4.81 -5.52
C SER A 206 -10.85 -5.05 -5.31
N PHE A 207 -10.00 -4.07 -5.61
CA PHE A 207 -8.56 -4.15 -5.30
C PHE A 207 -8.31 -4.37 -3.81
N CYS A 208 -8.98 -3.62 -2.95
CA CYS A 208 -8.81 -3.75 -1.50
C CYS A 208 -9.23 -5.13 -1.00
N LEU A 209 -10.33 -5.68 -1.52
CA LEU A 209 -10.77 -7.04 -1.20
C LEU A 209 -9.73 -8.08 -1.67
N ASP A 210 -9.26 -7.97 -2.93
CA ASP A 210 -8.27 -8.89 -3.48
C ASP A 210 -6.93 -8.81 -2.72
N ALA A 211 -6.50 -7.62 -2.34
CA ALA A 211 -5.29 -7.42 -1.54
C ALA A 211 -5.40 -8.10 -0.16
N LYS A 212 -6.55 -7.98 0.50
CA LYS A 212 -6.81 -8.66 1.79
C LYS A 212 -6.87 -10.18 1.63
N GLU A 213 -7.55 -10.70 0.61
CA GLU A 213 -7.57 -12.12 0.29
C GLU A 213 -6.17 -12.66 0.00
N ALA A 214 -5.29 -11.83 -0.60
CA ALA A 214 -3.88 -12.12 -0.82
C ALA A 214 -3.01 -12.04 0.45
N GLY A 215 -3.59 -11.65 1.59
CA GLY A 215 -2.90 -11.54 2.89
C GLY A 215 -2.20 -10.20 3.13
N TYR A 216 -2.45 -9.17 2.32
CA TYR A 216 -1.91 -7.84 2.55
C TYR A 216 -2.80 -7.01 3.47
N GLU A 217 -2.19 -6.30 4.41
CA GLU A 217 -2.86 -5.28 5.19
C GLU A 217 -2.84 -3.93 4.47
N ILE A 218 -3.94 -3.21 4.56
CA ILE A 218 -4.07 -1.84 4.07
C ILE A 218 -3.99 -0.90 5.27
N TRP A 219 -3.04 0.02 5.25
CA TRP A 219 -2.78 0.96 6.34
C TRP A 219 -3.20 2.37 5.97
N CYS A 220 -3.85 3.06 6.89
CA CYS A 220 -4.15 4.49 6.78
C CYS A 220 -3.36 5.27 7.84
N ASP A 221 -2.69 6.35 7.44
CA ASP A 221 -2.11 7.29 8.38
C ASP A 221 -3.04 8.50 8.57
N PRO A 222 -3.63 8.67 9.75
CA PRO A 222 -4.59 9.74 10.02
C PRO A 222 -3.96 11.15 9.93
N ARG A 223 -2.63 11.26 9.93
CA ARG A 223 -1.87 12.52 9.80
C ARG A 223 -1.70 12.95 8.34
N ILE A 224 -1.93 12.04 7.39
CA ILE A 224 -1.79 12.30 5.95
C ILE A 224 -3.16 12.63 5.36
N ARG A 225 -3.60 13.86 5.59
CA ARG A 225 -4.79 14.40 4.94
C ARG A 225 -4.39 15.10 3.65
N VAL A 226 -5.10 14.79 2.55
CA VAL A 226 -5.02 15.50 1.27
C VAL A 226 -6.36 16.16 0.95
N GLY A 227 -6.33 17.15 0.05
CA GLY A 227 -7.54 17.79 -0.44
C GLY A 227 -8.19 16.97 -1.56
N HIS A 228 -9.49 17.13 -1.73
CA HIS A 228 -10.27 16.52 -2.79
C HIS A 228 -11.12 17.63 -3.43
N GLU A 229 -10.75 18.06 -4.63
CA GLU A 229 -11.45 19.13 -5.32
C GLU A 229 -12.69 18.58 -6.02
N LYS A 230 -13.85 19.10 -5.68
CA LYS A 230 -15.11 18.78 -6.34
C LYS A 230 -15.77 20.05 -6.86
N THR A 231 -15.93 20.14 -8.16
CA THR A 231 -16.66 21.22 -8.80
C THR A 231 -18.16 20.92 -8.69
N ARG A 232 -18.90 21.77 -7.97
CA ARG A 232 -20.36 21.75 -8.00
C ARG A 232 -20.85 22.74 -9.05
N ILE A 233 -21.63 22.26 -10.01
CA ILE A 233 -22.45 23.11 -10.86
C ILE A 233 -23.72 23.39 -10.06
N ILE A 234 -23.91 24.63 -9.65
CA ILE A 234 -25.11 25.11 -8.95
C ILE A 234 -26.07 25.69 -9.99
#